data_35116b623f2dea11efba208a8d79055d
#
_entry.id   35116b623f2dea11efba208a8d79055d
#
_cell.length_a   1.000
_cell.length_b   1.000
_cell.length_c   1.000
_cell.angle_alpha   90.00
_cell.angle_beta   90.00
_cell.angle_gamma   90.00
#
_symmetry.space_group_name_H-M   'P 1'
#
loop_
_entity.id
_entity.type
_entity.pdbx_description
1 polymer ?
#
loop_
_entity_poly.entity_id
_entity_poly.type
_entity_poly.pdbx_seq_one_letter_code
_entity_poly.pdbx_strand_id
1 'polypeptide(L)'
;MLYLILGRAGYGKTEYCFHKIQSLAESGNKDILLLTPEQYNFTAEKRLLSMLGESRVNSVQNLSFTRLSNELKRLYGGDTLPVLSKGAKAVLMKKAMDFVKDELTVFANKTNTASFISSMTDIYDEMKSCAKSWQDIQSASERINRKLLSGKLSD
;
A
#
# COMPACT_ATOMS: atom_id res chain seq x y z
N MET A 1 2.34 -24.97 4.12
CA MET A 1 3.54 -25.15 3.29
C MET A 1 3.62 -24.01 2.28
N LEU A 2 4.78 -23.38 2.08
CA LEU A 2 4.99 -22.29 1.13
C LEU A 2 5.57 -22.83 -0.19
N TYR A 3 4.98 -22.44 -1.31
CA TYR A 3 5.48 -22.75 -2.65
C TYR A 3 5.92 -21.47 -3.35
N LEU A 4 7.13 -21.43 -3.88
CA LEU A 4 7.67 -20.34 -4.67
C LEU A 4 7.73 -20.76 -6.14
N ILE A 5 7.05 -19.99 -7.01
CA ILE A 5 7.04 -20.22 -8.46
C ILE A 5 7.99 -19.23 -9.11
N LEU A 6 9.15 -19.70 -9.50
CA LEU A 6 10.21 -18.88 -10.08
C LEU A 6 10.27 -19.04 -11.61
N GLY A 7 10.60 -17.98 -12.32
CA GLY A 7 10.74 -17.99 -13.78
C GLY A 7 10.77 -16.57 -14.37
N ARG A 8 11.29 -16.43 -15.60
CA ARG A 8 11.29 -15.16 -16.33
C ARG A 8 9.87 -14.74 -16.73
N ALA A 9 9.69 -13.49 -17.16
CA ALA A 9 8.43 -13.04 -17.74
C ALA A 9 8.02 -13.93 -18.93
N GLY A 10 6.73 -14.22 -19.09
CA GLY A 10 6.21 -15.08 -20.18
C GLY A 10 6.30 -16.59 -19.95
N TYR A 11 6.96 -17.09 -18.89
CA TYR A 11 7.12 -18.54 -18.65
C TYR A 11 5.91 -19.21 -17.97
N GLY A 12 4.73 -18.63 -18.07
CA GLY A 12 3.49 -19.29 -17.64
C GLY A 12 3.27 -19.36 -16.12
N LYS A 13 3.98 -18.57 -15.29
CA LYS A 13 3.78 -18.58 -13.83
C LYS A 13 2.34 -18.32 -13.42
N THR A 14 1.75 -17.31 -14.03
CA THR A 14 0.34 -16.94 -13.79
C THR A 14 -0.59 -18.07 -14.22
N GLU A 15 -0.32 -18.68 -15.37
CA GLU A 15 -1.05 -19.85 -15.90
C GLU A 15 -1.03 -20.99 -14.89
N TYR A 16 0.14 -21.33 -14.40
CA TYR A 16 0.32 -22.34 -13.37
C TYR A 16 -0.52 -22.06 -12.12
N CYS A 17 -0.55 -20.81 -11.64
CA CYS A 17 -1.37 -20.44 -10.49
C CYS A 17 -2.87 -20.66 -10.76
N PHE A 18 -3.36 -20.25 -11.92
CA PHE A 18 -4.77 -20.42 -12.28
C PHE A 18 -5.15 -21.91 -12.43
N HIS A 19 -4.31 -22.72 -13.06
CA HIS A 19 -4.53 -24.18 -13.12
C HIS A 19 -4.51 -24.83 -11.75
N LYS A 20 -3.65 -24.37 -10.84
CA LYS A 20 -3.63 -24.85 -9.45
C LYS A 20 -4.92 -24.50 -8.71
N ILE A 21 -5.42 -23.28 -8.89
CA ILE A 21 -6.72 -22.84 -8.34
C ILE A 21 -7.85 -23.71 -8.89
N GLN A 22 -7.87 -23.95 -10.20
CA GLN A 22 -8.86 -24.80 -10.84
C GLN A 22 -8.86 -26.20 -10.23
N SER A 23 -7.71 -26.84 -10.14
CA SER A 23 -7.57 -28.18 -9.53
C SER A 23 -8.04 -28.22 -8.09
N LEU A 24 -7.77 -27.18 -7.28
CA LEU A 24 -8.24 -27.08 -5.90
C LEU A 24 -9.76 -26.92 -5.83
N ALA A 25 -10.34 -26.06 -6.68
CA ALA A 25 -11.80 -25.88 -6.73
C ALA A 25 -12.52 -27.15 -7.20
N GLU A 26 -11.96 -27.87 -8.17
CA GLU A 26 -12.48 -29.17 -8.64
C GLU A 26 -12.38 -30.25 -7.57
N SER A 27 -11.38 -30.19 -6.69
CA SER A 27 -11.24 -31.08 -5.53
C SER A 27 -12.22 -30.74 -4.39
N GLY A 28 -13.07 -29.74 -4.55
CA GLY A 28 -14.09 -29.37 -3.57
C GLY A 28 -13.61 -28.38 -2.49
N ASN A 29 -12.41 -27.81 -2.62
CA ASN A 29 -11.97 -26.73 -1.72
C ASN A 29 -12.83 -25.47 -1.94
N LYS A 30 -13.35 -24.89 -0.86
CA LYS A 30 -14.25 -23.72 -0.90
C LYS A 30 -13.62 -22.43 -0.39
N ASP A 31 -12.44 -22.49 0.21
CA ASP A 31 -11.77 -21.39 0.87
C ASP A 31 -10.44 -21.07 0.16
N ILE A 32 -10.54 -20.74 -1.11
CA ILE A 32 -9.37 -20.37 -1.92
C ILE A 32 -9.30 -18.86 -2.00
N LEU A 33 -8.17 -18.28 -1.56
CA LEU A 33 -7.92 -16.86 -1.66
C LEU A 33 -6.86 -16.58 -2.73
N LEU A 34 -7.23 -15.79 -3.74
CA LEU A 34 -6.32 -15.25 -4.74
C LEU A 34 -6.03 -13.79 -4.44
N LEU A 35 -4.77 -13.46 -4.19
CA LEU A 35 -4.33 -12.07 -4.04
C LEU A 35 -3.72 -11.55 -5.32
N THR A 36 -4.27 -10.46 -5.84
CA THR A 36 -3.80 -9.82 -7.07
C THR A 36 -3.55 -8.32 -6.88
N PRO A 37 -2.65 -7.71 -7.67
CA PRO A 37 -2.58 -6.25 -7.75
C PRO A 37 -3.93 -5.65 -8.15
N GLU A 38 -4.23 -4.45 -7.64
CA GLU A 38 -5.51 -3.76 -7.86
C GLU A 38 -5.88 -3.68 -9.34
N GLN A 39 -4.91 -3.34 -10.20
CA GLN A 39 -5.11 -3.19 -11.64
C GLN A 39 -5.44 -4.51 -12.35
N TYR A 40 -5.05 -5.64 -11.78
CA TYR A 40 -5.26 -6.96 -12.38
C TYR A 40 -6.54 -7.64 -11.88
N ASN A 41 -7.18 -7.09 -10.87
CA ASN A 41 -8.29 -7.72 -10.14
C ASN A 41 -9.46 -8.11 -11.07
N PHE A 42 -9.92 -7.17 -11.91
CA PHE A 42 -10.99 -7.43 -12.88
C PHE A 42 -10.63 -8.52 -13.89
N THR A 43 -9.40 -8.49 -14.40
CA THR A 43 -8.90 -9.51 -15.35
C THR A 43 -8.86 -10.89 -14.71
N ALA A 44 -8.43 -10.96 -13.44
CA ALA A 44 -8.42 -12.21 -12.68
C ALA A 44 -9.83 -12.74 -12.42
N GLU A 45 -10.78 -11.91 -12.04
CA GLU A 45 -12.19 -12.28 -11.84
C GLU A 45 -12.81 -12.83 -13.11
N LYS A 46 -12.66 -12.12 -14.23
CA LYS A 46 -13.15 -12.58 -15.54
C LYS A 46 -12.57 -13.94 -15.93
N ARG A 47 -11.27 -14.14 -15.64
CA ARG A 47 -10.59 -15.38 -15.93
C ARG A 47 -11.07 -16.52 -15.04
N LEU A 48 -11.22 -16.29 -13.74
CA LEU A 48 -11.77 -17.28 -12.81
C LEU A 48 -13.17 -17.72 -13.24
N LEU A 49 -14.04 -16.77 -13.61
CA LEU A 49 -15.38 -17.07 -14.08
C LEU A 49 -15.36 -17.94 -15.36
N SER A 50 -14.49 -17.62 -16.32
CA SER A 50 -14.37 -18.40 -17.56
C SER A 50 -13.82 -19.82 -17.35
N MET A 51 -12.96 -20.01 -16.34
CA MET A 51 -12.33 -21.32 -16.05
C MET A 51 -13.18 -22.21 -15.15
N LEU A 52 -13.81 -21.63 -14.12
CA LEU A 52 -14.53 -22.38 -13.09
C LEU A 52 -16.03 -22.48 -13.36
N GLY A 53 -16.58 -21.56 -14.16
CA GLY A 53 -18.00 -21.40 -14.36
C GLY A 53 -18.71 -20.85 -13.13
N GLU A 54 -20.01 -20.56 -13.26
CA GLU A 54 -20.82 -19.93 -12.22
C GLU A 54 -20.94 -20.78 -10.93
N SER A 55 -20.90 -22.10 -11.06
CA SER A 55 -21.09 -23.02 -9.93
C SER A 55 -19.90 -23.08 -8.97
N ARG A 56 -18.69 -22.84 -9.47
CA ARG A 56 -17.45 -22.99 -8.68
C ARG A 56 -16.69 -21.69 -8.45
N VAL A 57 -17.02 -20.62 -9.16
CA VAL A 57 -16.33 -19.32 -8.99
C VAL A 57 -16.45 -18.81 -7.56
N ASN A 58 -17.53 -19.10 -6.87
CA ASN A 58 -17.76 -18.71 -5.47
C ASN A 58 -16.85 -19.44 -4.46
N SER A 59 -16.11 -20.47 -4.88
CA SER A 59 -15.10 -21.11 -4.03
C SER A 59 -13.78 -20.34 -3.97
N VAL A 60 -13.63 -19.30 -4.80
CA VAL A 60 -12.40 -18.51 -4.90
C VAL A 60 -12.72 -17.03 -4.63
N GLN A 61 -12.13 -16.48 -3.59
CA GLN A 61 -12.16 -15.05 -3.33
C GLN A 61 -10.96 -14.38 -4.01
N ASN A 62 -11.21 -13.48 -4.96
CA ASN A 62 -10.16 -12.64 -5.54
C ASN A 62 -10.13 -11.28 -4.84
N LEU A 63 -9.05 -10.99 -4.15
CA LEU A 63 -8.86 -9.75 -3.39
C LEU A 63 -7.57 -9.06 -3.78
N SER A 64 -7.60 -7.73 -3.73
CA SER A 64 -6.37 -6.94 -3.64
C SER A 64 -5.92 -6.81 -2.18
N PHE A 65 -4.69 -6.35 -1.94
CA PHE A 65 -4.21 -6.09 -0.58
C PHE A 65 -5.09 -5.09 0.16
N THR A 66 -5.61 -4.07 -0.53
CA THR A 66 -6.53 -3.08 0.06
C THR A 66 -7.84 -3.74 0.48
N ARG A 67 -8.43 -4.55 -0.39
CA ARG A 67 -9.67 -5.29 -0.08
C ARG A 67 -9.45 -6.30 1.04
N LEU A 68 -8.34 -7.03 1.04
CA LEU A 68 -7.99 -7.96 2.11
C LEU A 68 -7.86 -7.24 3.45
N SER A 69 -7.17 -6.09 3.49
CA SER A 69 -7.06 -5.28 4.71
C SER A 69 -8.43 -4.85 5.25
N ASN A 70 -9.33 -4.41 4.36
CA ASN A 70 -10.68 -4.02 4.76
C ASN A 70 -11.51 -5.22 5.27
N GLU A 71 -11.37 -6.38 4.64
CA GLU A 71 -12.05 -7.60 5.07
C GLU A 71 -11.54 -8.08 6.44
N LEU A 72 -10.24 -8.03 6.67
CA LEU A 72 -9.65 -8.35 7.97
C LEU A 72 -10.15 -7.41 9.06
N LYS A 73 -10.23 -6.10 8.78
CA LYS A 73 -10.81 -5.12 9.72
C LYS A 73 -12.28 -5.42 10.01
N ARG A 74 -13.05 -5.84 9.01
CA ARG A 74 -14.46 -6.21 9.18
C ARG A 74 -14.64 -7.45 10.05
N LEU A 75 -13.79 -8.46 9.88
CA LEU A 75 -13.89 -9.74 10.58
C LEU A 75 -13.37 -9.69 12.02
N TYR A 76 -12.25 -9.02 12.22
CA TYR A 76 -11.53 -9.03 13.50
C TYR A 76 -11.65 -7.73 14.27
N GLY A 77 -12.32 -6.73 13.71
CA GLY A 77 -12.31 -5.38 14.24
C GLY A 77 -10.97 -4.69 14.00
N GLY A 78 -10.79 -3.53 14.60
CA GLY A 78 -9.56 -2.75 14.47
C GLY A 78 -9.84 -1.26 14.59
N ASP A 79 -8.91 -0.46 14.12
CA ASP A 79 -9.03 0.98 14.14
C ASP A 79 -10.21 1.44 13.27
N THR A 80 -11.22 2.02 13.93
CA THR A 80 -12.42 2.55 13.28
C THR A 80 -12.25 3.98 12.79
N LEU A 81 -11.05 4.53 12.88
CA LEU A 81 -10.77 5.88 12.41
C LEU A 81 -11.02 6.01 10.90
N PRO A 82 -11.69 7.08 10.49
CA PRO A 82 -11.96 7.30 9.08
C PRO A 82 -10.66 7.50 8.29
N VAL A 83 -10.58 6.86 7.12
CA VAL A 83 -9.47 7.07 6.20
C VAL A 83 -9.56 8.47 5.60
N LEU A 84 -8.54 9.28 5.81
CA LEU A 84 -8.49 10.63 5.28
C LEU A 84 -8.35 10.64 3.76
N SER A 85 -9.14 11.47 3.09
CA SER A 85 -8.95 11.76 1.68
C SER A 85 -7.61 12.51 1.45
N LYS A 86 -7.11 12.48 0.22
CA LYS A 86 -5.87 13.22 -0.13
C LYS A 86 -5.96 14.71 0.21
N GLY A 87 -7.14 15.34 -0.03
CA GLY A 87 -7.37 16.74 0.33
C GLY A 87 -7.36 16.98 1.83
N ALA A 88 -7.99 16.10 2.61
CA ALA A 88 -7.99 16.22 4.07
C ALA A 88 -6.57 16.07 4.66
N LYS A 89 -5.75 15.16 4.11
CA LYS A 89 -4.34 15.02 4.50
C LYS A 89 -3.56 16.30 4.22
N ALA A 90 -3.75 16.93 3.05
CA ALA A 90 -3.08 18.18 2.69
C ALA A 90 -3.44 19.33 3.65
N VAL A 91 -4.72 19.42 4.07
CA VAL A 91 -5.16 20.41 5.06
C VAL A 91 -4.51 20.18 6.42
N LEU A 92 -4.44 18.93 6.87
CA LEU A 92 -3.78 18.59 8.13
C LEU A 92 -2.28 18.83 8.07
N MET A 93 -1.63 18.48 6.95
CA MET A 93 -0.21 18.77 6.73
C MET A 93 0.06 20.28 6.76
N LYS A 94 -0.80 21.08 6.13
CA LYS A 94 -0.68 22.55 6.18
C LYS A 94 -0.78 23.07 7.63
N LYS A 95 -1.76 22.60 8.41
CA LYS A 95 -1.90 22.98 9.82
C LYS A 95 -0.67 22.58 10.64
N ALA A 96 -0.12 21.38 10.43
CA ALA A 96 1.09 20.94 11.12
C ALA A 96 2.28 21.83 10.77
N MET A 97 2.45 22.18 9.50
CA MET A 97 3.51 23.08 9.04
C MET A 97 3.36 24.49 9.63
N ASP A 98 2.13 25.01 9.69
CA ASP A 98 1.87 26.32 10.30
C ASP A 98 2.22 26.36 11.78
N PHE A 99 2.04 25.23 12.47
CA PHE A 99 2.39 25.11 13.88
C PHE A 99 3.90 25.14 14.13
N VAL A 100 4.69 24.50 13.27
CA VAL A 100 6.15 24.37 13.43
C VAL A 100 6.95 25.36 12.59
N LYS A 101 6.32 26.24 11.81
CA LYS A 101 6.99 27.10 10.82
C LYS A 101 8.14 27.93 11.39
N ASP A 102 8.01 28.40 12.64
CA ASP A 102 9.00 29.25 13.28
C ASP A 102 10.21 28.45 13.82
N GLU A 103 10.10 27.13 13.89
CA GLU A 103 11.17 26.19 14.24
C GLU A 103 11.95 25.70 13.01
N LEU A 104 11.37 25.86 11.80
CA LEU A 104 12.00 25.41 10.55
C LEU A 104 13.12 26.38 10.13
N THR A 105 14.23 25.83 9.68
CA THR A 105 15.40 26.60 9.24
C THR A 105 15.51 26.68 7.72
N VAL A 106 15.41 25.55 7.04
CA VAL A 106 15.59 25.44 5.57
C VAL A 106 14.30 25.69 4.82
N PHE A 107 13.19 25.22 5.36
CA PHE A 107 11.88 25.23 4.70
C PHE A 107 10.90 26.30 5.21
N ALA A 108 11.30 27.14 6.17
CA ALA A 108 10.45 28.17 6.77
C ALA A 108 9.62 28.98 5.74
N ASN A 109 10.24 29.38 4.63
CA ASN A 109 9.60 30.19 3.56
C ASN A 109 8.77 29.38 2.57
N LYS A 110 8.68 28.03 2.69
CA LYS A 110 7.99 27.16 1.74
C LYS A 110 6.71 26.57 2.29
N THR A 111 6.42 26.74 3.56
CA THR A 111 5.28 26.14 4.27
C THR A 111 3.91 26.51 3.70
N ASN A 112 3.82 27.60 2.93
CA ASN A 112 2.59 28.06 2.28
C ASN A 112 2.43 27.62 0.81
N THR A 113 3.40 26.91 0.25
CA THR A 113 3.39 26.51 -1.17
C THR A 113 2.64 25.19 -1.32
N ALA A 114 1.59 25.16 -2.16
CA ALA A 114 0.76 23.97 -2.37
C ALA A 114 1.58 22.74 -2.84
N SER A 115 2.58 22.96 -3.72
CA SER A 115 3.47 21.90 -4.18
C SER A 115 4.32 21.32 -3.03
N PHE A 116 4.78 22.16 -2.12
CA PHE A 116 5.56 21.73 -0.96
C PHE A 116 4.69 20.91 0.02
N ILE A 117 3.47 21.38 0.31
CA ILE A 117 2.50 20.65 1.15
C ILE A 117 2.21 19.27 0.56
N SER A 118 1.99 19.20 -0.77
CA SER A 118 1.76 17.93 -1.45
C SER A 118 2.97 17.00 -1.32
N SER A 119 4.19 17.51 -1.58
CA SER A 119 5.41 16.70 -1.45
C SER A 119 5.63 16.17 -0.04
N MET A 120 5.38 16.99 0.98
CA MET A 120 5.50 16.56 2.37
C MET A 120 4.43 15.52 2.75
N THR A 121 3.23 15.65 2.20
CA THR A 121 2.18 14.65 2.39
C THR A 121 2.58 13.32 1.75
N ASP A 122 3.14 13.35 0.54
CA ASP A 122 3.59 12.15 -0.17
C ASP A 122 4.77 11.48 0.57
N ILE A 123 5.74 12.26 1.09
CA ILE A 123 6.85 11.76 1.93
C ILE A 123 6.31 11.11 3.22
N TYR A 124 5.36 11.76 3.88
CA TYR A 124 4.75 11.19 5.08
C TYR A 124 4.05 9.86 4.80
N ASP A 125 3.29 9.77 3.71
CA ASP A 125 2.63 8.53 3.29
C ASP A 125 3.66 7.44 2.97
N GLU A 126 4.78 7.78 2.33
CA GLU A 126 5.88 6.85 2.05
C GLU A 126 6.55 6.35 3.34
N MET A 127 6.85 7.25 4.27
CA MET A 127 7.38 6.87 5.60
C MET A 127 6.47 5.87 6.30
N LYS A 128 5.16 6.14 6.31
CA LYS A 128 4.17 5.23 6.92
C LYS A 128 4.10 3.88 6.21
N SER A 129 4.14 3.88 4.89
CA SER A 129 4.13 2.63 4.11
C SER A 129 5.37 1.76 4.33
N CYS A 130 6.51 2.40 4.61
CA CYS A 130 7.76 1.74 4.94
C CYS A 130 7.93 1.45 6.44
N ALA A 131 6.90 1.70 7.26
CA ALA A 131 6.96 1.58 8.73
C ALA A 131 8.13 2.35 9.35
N LYS A 132 8.45 3.54 8.80
CA LYS A 132 9.49 4.42 9.32
C LYS A 132 8.91 5.45 10.27
N SER A 133 9.67 5.73 11.33
CA SER A 133 9.34 6.74 12.34
C SER A 133 10.17 8.02 12.13
N TRP A 134 9.82 9.10 12.84
CA TRP A 134 10.62 10.31 12.84
C TRP A 134 12.04 10.08 13.43
N GLN A 135 12.18 9.15 14.39
CA GLN A 135 13.48 8.78 14.96
C GLN A 135 14.41 8.14 13.90
N ASP A 136 13.84 7.35 12.96
CA ASP A 136 14.62 6.79 11.85
C ASP A 136 15.17 7.90 10.94
N ILE A 137 14.37 8.93 10.67
CA ILE A 137 14.78 10.10 9.87
C ILE A 137 15.86 10.90 10.61
N GLN A 138 15.68 11.15 11.90
CA GLN A 138 16.67 11.85 12.72
C GLN A 138 18.01 11.12 12.72
N SER A 139 18.00 9.81 12.96
CA SER A 139 19.21 8.98 12.93
C SER A 139 19.88 8.97 11.54
N ALA A 140 19.09 9.04 10.47
CA ALA A 140 19.62 9.16 9.11
C ALA A 140 20.26 10.54 8.88
N SER A 141 19.63 11.62 9.38
CA SER A 141 20.15 12.99 9.31
C SER A 141 21.54 13.11 9.93
N GLU A 142 21.74 12.51 11.11
CA GLU A 142 23.03 12.52 11.84
C GLU A 142 24.16 11.81 11.10
N ARG A 143 23.84 10.84 10.24
CA ARG A 143 24.82 10.10 9.42
C ARG A 143 25.23 10.80 8.14
N ILE A 144 24.52 11.85 7.76
CA ILE A 144 24.76 12.58 6.50
C ILE A 144 25.80 13.67 6.72
N ASN A 145 26.98 13.52 6.12
CA ASN A 145 28.08 14.50 6.19
C ASN A 145 27.83 15.82 5.41
N ARG A 146 26.70 15.94 4.71
CA ARG A 146 26.35 17.17 3.95
C ARG A 146 25.41 18.04 4.76
N LYS A 147 25.92 19.14 5.30
CA LYS A 147 25.18 20.07 6.17
C LYS A 147 23.82 20.51 5.63
N LEU A 148 23.71 20.75 4.31
CA LEU A 148 22.46 21.16 3.68
C LEU A 148 21.42 20.02 3.64
N LEU A 149 21.84 18.78 3.39
CA LEU A 149 20.95 17.61 3.38
C LEU A 149 20.52 17.22 4.80
N SER A 150 21.45 17.30 5.76
CA SER A 150 21.14 17.08 7.17
C SER A 150 20.09 18.09 7.66
N GLY A 151 20.26 19.38 7.36
CA GLY A 151 19.27 20.40 7.71
C GLY A 151 17.89 20.20 7.11
N LYS A 152 17.81 19.70 5.86
CA LYS A 152 16.52 19.37 5.21
C LYS A 152 15.80 18.18 5.85
N LEU A 153 16.53 17.27 6.46
CA LEU A 153 15.94 16.12 7.18
C LEU A 153 15.60 16.46 8.63
N SER A 154 16.21 17.51 9.19
CA SER A 154 15.92 17.99 10.55
C SER A 154 14.67 18.85 10.61
N ASP A 155 14.39 19.64 9.56
CA ASP A 155 13.16 20.41 9.38
C ASP A 155 11.96 19.50 9.12
#